data_68a4bf899e758554343a5ed5d03fb6b6
#
_entry.id   68a4bf899e758554343a5ed5d03fb6b6
#
_cell.length_a   1.000
_cell.length_b   1.000
_cell.length_c   1.000
_cell.angle_alpha   90.00
_cell.angle_beta   90.00
_cell.angle_gamma   90.00
#
_symmetry.space_group_name_H-M   'P 1'
#
loop_
_entity.id
_entity.type
_entity.pdbx_description
1 polymer ?
#
loop_
_entity_poly.entity_id
_entity_poly.type
_entity_poly.pdbx_seq_one_letter_code
_entity_poly.pdbx_strand_id
1 'polypeptide(L)'
;MANLKEIAERAGVNIATVSRFFNNRKLVKASTAEKIDAIVKEVGYQQRARRQGPRTPDRIGIRHFRVMIVLNSASNIEHYFHWGAVSRFISAVFDEFQKLDISMEFCIVGEDGSIPERLNPDYCDGAVICSEPVQPEVRERLHQRLHGISTVNTILNANCENNDFDVVKFDSAEISRLTARFFAEKDVKEIVLFPELKVRFKHNELIDGLKQECDRIGIRWTDLTGSVDADVPMNEYYKKLSDVFLKVENAAGMAFITSADMLGVLNELRARGIDIRQYEYISAFACEHTLRYFGKVPPFIDVKHKELGIMTAKRLLDRIHSFNRLPRTEIVIAPELRLLD
;
A
#
# COMPACT_ATOMS: atom_id res chain seq x y z
N MET A 1 -36.97 4.51 -27.99
CA MET A 1 -35.70 3.77 -27.71
C MET A 1 -36.08 2.39 -27.21
N ALA A 2 -35.54 1.36 -27.85
CA ALA A 2 -35.77 -0.03 -27.40
C ALA A 2 -35.36 -0.24 -25.96
N ASN A 3 -36.13 -1.02 -25.22
CA ASN A 3 -35.85 -1.36 -23.81
C ASN A 3 -35.86 -2.85 -23.59
N LEU A 4 -35.37 -3.31 -22.42
CA LEU A 4 -35.27 -4.74 -22.08
C LEU A 4 -36.61 -5.46 -22.13
N LYS A 5 -37.72 -4.77 -21.88
CA LYS A 5 -39.08 -5.32 -21.93
C LYS A 5 -39.48 -5.64 -23.36
N GLU A 6 -39.22 -4.75 -24.29
CA GLU A 6 -39.48 -4.94 -25.73
C GLU A 6 -38.66 -6.09 -26.29
N ILE A 7 -37.38 -6.20 -25.93
CA ILE A 7 -36.53 -7.33 -26.32
C ILE A 7 -37.07 -8.64 -25.77
N ALA A 8 -37.53 -8.66 -24.51
CA ALA A 8 -38.12 -9.85 -23.89
C ALA A 8 -39.40 -10.30 -24.58
N GLU A 9 -40.29 -9.37 -24.89
CA GLU A 9 -41.54 -9.62 -25.62
C GLU A 9 -41.26 -10.18 -27.01
N ARG A 10 -40.38 -9.57 -27.79
CA ARG A 10 -40.00 -10.06 -29.12
C ARG A 10 -39.29 -11.40 -29.11
N ALA A 11 -38.44 -11.66 -28.11
CA ALA A 11 -37.76 -12.94 -27.96
C ALA A 11 -38.65 -14.07 -27.40
N GLY A 12 -39.84 -13.72 -26.88
CA GLY A 12 -40.74 -14.67 -26.22
C GLY A 12 -40.15 -15.23 -24.93
N VAL A 13 -39.42 -14.42 -24.19
CA VAL A 13 -38.78 -14.81 -22.93
C VAL A 13 -39.08 -13.81 -21.80
N ASN A 14 -38.82 -14.24 -20.55
CA ASN A 14 -38.96 -13.32 -19.42
C ASN A 14 -37.85 -12.25 -19.45
N ILE A 15 -38.18 -11.05 -19.01
CA ILE A 15 -37.24 -9.92 -18.91
C ILE A 15 -35.98 -10.28 -18.06
N ALA A 16 -36.15 -11.18 -17.06
CA ALA A 16 -35.05 -11.72 -16.29
C ALA A 16 -34.06 -12.54 -17.13
N THR A 17 -34.56 -13.23 -18.18
CA THR A 17 -33.71 -13.99 -19.11
C THR A 17 -32.88 -13.04 -19.99
N VAL A 18 -33.48 -11.96 -20.46
CA VAL A 18 -32.77 -10.90 -21.20
C VAL A 18 -31.72 -10.23 -20.31
N SER A 19 -32.07 -9.95 -19.07
CA SER A 19 -31.11 -9.38 -18.09
C SER A 19 -29.95 -10.35 -17.82
N ARG A 20 -30.22 -11.66 -17.69
CA ARG A 20 -29.16 -12.67 -17.54
C ARG A 20 -28.28 -12.76 -18.79
N PHE A 21 -28.86 -12.69 -19.98
CA PHE A 21 -28.10 -12.67 -21.22
C PHE A 21 -27.05 -11.53 -21.25
N PHE A 22 -27.44 -10.33 -20.87
CA PHE A 22 -26.51 -9.20 -20.83
C PHE A 22 -25.50 -9.26 -19.67
N ASN A 23 -25.84 -9.92 -18.56
CA ASN A 23 -24.97 -10.00 -17.40
C ASN A 23 -24.04 -11.21 -17.42
N ASN A 24 -24.54 -12.36 -17.89
CA ASN A 24 -23.78 -13.60 -18.03
C ASN A 24 -24.42 -14.50 -19.08
N ARG A 25 -23.94 -14.37 -20.32
CA ARG A 25 -24.44 -15.11 -21.48
C ARG A 25 -24.44 -16.64 -21.28
N LYS A 26 -23.50 -17.17 -20.50
CA LYS A 26 -23.36 -18.60 -20.23
C LYS A 26 -24.53 -19.20 -19.43
N LEU A 27 -25.29 -18.36 -18.72
CA LEU A 27 -26.47 -18.79 -17.95
C LEU A 27 -27.76 -18.86 -18.77
N VAL A 28 -27.68 -18.57 -20.06
CA VAL A 28 -28.82 -18.65 -20.99
C VAL A 28 -28.54 -19.71 -22.05
N LYS A 29 -29.58 -20.56 -22.37
CA LYS A 29 -29.45 -21.59 -23.39
C LYS A 29 -28.98 -20.97 -24.72
N ALA A 30 -28.08 -21.62 -25.44
CA ALA A 30 -27.46 -21.11 -26.69
C ALA A 30 -28.52 -20.62 -27.68
N SER A 31 -29.56 -21.41 -27.95
CA SER A 31 -30.65 -21.03 -28.88
C SER A 31 -31.42 -19.77 -28.44
N THR A 32 -31.60 -19.59 -27.14
CA THR A 32 -32.25 -18.38 -26.59
C THR A 32 -31.33 -17.17 -26.67
N ALA A 33 -30.03 -17.37 -26.44
CA ALA A 33 -29.02 -16.33 -26.53
C ALA A 33 -28.88 -15.82 -27.98
N GLU A 34 -28.91 -16.70 -28.97
CA GLU A 34 -28.90 -16.33 -30.39
C GLU A 34 -30.13 -15.53 -30.81
N LYS A 35 -31.29 -15.92 -30.32
CA LYS A 35 -32.54 -15.19 -30.54
C LYS A 35 -32.48 -13.77 -29.97
N ILE A 36 -32.00 -13.63 -28.75
CA ILE A 36 -31.84 -12.31 -28.10
C ILE A 36 -30.83 -11.46 -28.86
N ASP A 37 -29.69 -12.02 -29.27
CA ASP A 37 -28.68 -11.33 -30.07
C ASP A 37 -29.24 -10.77 -31.38
N ALA A 38 -30.03 -11.55 -32.11
CA ALA A 38 -30.65 -11.14 -33.37
C ALA A 38 -31.56 -9.93 -33.14
N ILE A 39 -32.41 -10.01 -32.12
CA ILE A 39 -33.36 -8.93 -31.80
C ILE A 39 -32.64 -7.68 -31.32
N VAL A 40 -31.60 -7.81 -30.49
CA VAL A 40 -30.77 -6.69 -30.03
C VAL A 40 -30.16 -5.94 -31.21
N LYS A 41 -29.64 -6.66 -32.21
CA LYS A 41 -29.11 -6.07 -33.46
C LYS A 41 -30.19 -5.40 -34.27
N GLU A 42 -31.36 -6.03 -34.43
CA GLU A 42 -32.49 -5.53 -35.19
C GLU A 42 -33.03 -4.19 -34.60
N VAL A 43 -33.19 -4.15 -33.26
CA VAL A 43 -33.73 -2.97 -32.57
C VAL A 43 -32.68 -1.91 -32.27
N GLY A 44 -31.43 -2.14 -32.63
CA GLY A 44 -30.31 -1.24 -32.36
C GLY A 44 -30.12 -0.92 -30.86
N TYR A 45 -30.47 -1.90 -30.00
CA TYR A 45 -30.34 -1.72 -28.56
C TYR A 45 -28.88 -1.72 -28.15
N GLN A 46 -28.41 -0.59 -27.65
CA GLN A 46 -27.12 -0.52 -26.96
C GLN A 46 -27.36 -0.64 -25.47
N GLN A 47 -26.76 -1.63 -24.84
CA GLN A 47 -26.75 -1.73 -23.38
C GLN A 47 -26.14 -0.40 -22.86
N ARG A 48 -26.96 0.39 -22.19
CA ARG A 48 -26.43 1.57 -21.51
C ARG A 48 -25.36 1.06 -20.57
N ALA A 49 -24.14 1.60 -20.69
CA ALA A 49 -23.10 1.36 -19.71
C ALA A 49 -23.76 1.48 -18.33
N ARG A 50 -23.71 0.42 -17.53
CA ARG A 50 -24.25 0.45 -16.18
C ARG A 50 -23.76 1.72 -15.55
N ARG A 51 -24.66 2.60 -15.11
CA ARG A 51 -24.28 3.77 -14.34
C ARG A 51 -23.48 3.24 -13.17
N GLN A 52 -22.16 3.37 -13.27
CA GLN A 52 -21.23 3.07 -12.20
C GLN A 52 -21.49 4.09 -11.09
N GLY A 53 -22.19 3.67 -10.10
CA GLY A 53 -22.49 4.46 -8.93
C GLY A 53 -23.32 3.64 -7.97
N PRO A 54 -23.26 3.88 -6.66
CA PRO A 54 -24.11 3.21 -5.71
C PRO A 54 -25.55 3.35 -6.22
N ARG A 55 -26.25 2.24 -6.34
CA ARG A 55 -27.69 2.28 -6.65
C ARG A 55 -28.34 3.04 -5.51
N THR A 56 -29.04 4.15 -5.83
CA THR A 56 -29.84 4.88 -4.84
C THR A 56 -30.64 3.92 -3.98
N PRO A 57 -30.71 4.13 -2.67
CA PRO A 57 -31.32 3.19 -1.73
C PRO A 57 -32.85 3.33 -1.73
N ASP A 58 -33.49 3.07 -2.88
CA ASP A 58 -34.95 3.13 -2.98
C ASP A 58 -35.65 1.82 -2.65
N ARG A 59 -35.00 0.88 -2.01
CA ARG A 59 -35.67 -0.28 -1.41
C ARG A 59 -34.82 -0.88 -0.28
N ILE A 60 -35.26 -0.66 0.94
CA ILE A 60 -35.21 -1.57 2.10
C ILE A 60 -34.29 -2.80 1.90
N GLY A 61 -33.02 -2.55 1.82
CA GLY A 61 -31.93 -3.51 1.83
C GLY A 61 -30.68 -2.71 2.17
N ILE A 62 -30.17 -2.92 3.36
CA ILE A 62 -28.89 -2.34 3.78
C ILE A 62 -27.89 -2.80 2.74
N ARG A 63 -27.41 -1.87 1.88
CA ARG A 63 -26.34 -2.16 0.93
C ARG A 63 -25.06 -2.17 1.70
N HIS A 64 -24.52 -3.34 1.93
CA HIS A 64 -23.17 -3.46 2.48
C HIS A 64 -22.17 -3.12 1.38
N PHE A 65 -21.41 -2.05 1.56
CA PHE A 65 -20.27 -1.76 0.73
C PHE A 65 -19.17 -2.78 0.98
N ARG A 66 -18.46 -3.15 -0.09
CA ARG A 66 -17.30 -4.04 -0.03
C ARG A 66 -16.08 -3.30 -0.51
N VAL A 67 -15.05 -3.32 0.31
CA VAL A 67 -13.76 -2.71 0.00
C VAL A 67 -12.69 -3.80 -0.04
N MET A 68 -11.88 -3.79 -1.08
CA MET A 68 -10.74 -4.70 -1.23
C MET A 68 -9.46 -4.02 -0.76
N ILE A 69 -8.72 -4.70 0.11
CA ILE A 69 -7.34 -4.34 0.45
C ILE A 69 -6.43 -5.14 -0.49
N VAL A 70 -5.83 -4.46 -1.44
CA VAL A 70 -5.00 -5.07 -2.48
C VAL A 70 -3.56 -5.17 -1.98
N LEU A 71 -3.06 -6.39 -1.93
CA LEU A 71 -1.70 -6.73 -1.53
C LEU A 71 -1.01 -7.49 -2.66
N ASN A 72 0.30 -7.31 -2.78
CA ASN A 72 1.11 -8.11 -3.69
C ASN A 72 1.70 -9.32 -2.91
N SER A 73 1.52 -10.55 -3.40
CA SER A 73 2.01 -11.77 -2.75
C SER A 73 3.54 -11.86 -2.71
N ALA A 74 4.24 -11.22 -3.67
CA ALA A 74 5.69 -11.13 -3.64
C ALA A 74 6.22 -10.47 -2.35
N SER A 75 5.36 -9.73 -1.66
CA SER A 75 5.56 -9.30 -0.29
C SER A 75 4.86 -10.33 0.59
N ASN A 76 5.59 -11.29 1.14
CA ASN A 76 5.04 -12.35 1.99
C ASN A 76 4.02 -11.77 2.97
N ILE A 77 2.77 -12.27 2.95
CA ILE A 77 1.66 -11.76 3.79
C ILE A 77 2.03 -11.81 5.27
N GLU A 78 2.76 -12.83 5.70
CA GLU A 78 3.29 -12.90 7.06
C GLU A 78 4.13 -11.67 7.41
N HIS A 79 4.91 -11.15 6.46
CA HIS A 79 5.67 -9.92 6.64
C HIS A 79 4.78 -8.71 6.93
N TYR A 80 3.67 -8.56 6.21
CA TYR A 80 2.75 -7.44 6.45
C TYR A 80 2.15 -7.45 7.85
N PHE A 81 1.80 -8.62 8.36
CA PHE A 81 1.18 -8.72 9.69
C PHE A 81 2.19 -8.74 10.84
N HIS A 82 3.43 -9.19 10.60
CA HIS A 82 4.50 -9.09 11.59
C HIS A 82 5.03 -7.66 11.78
N TRP A 83 4.84 -6.79 10.79
CA TRP A 83 5.23 -5.40 10.92
C TRP A 83 4.14 -4.62 11.63
N GLY A 84 4.39 -4.24 12.88
CA GLY A 84 3.45 -3.45 13.69
C GLY A 84 2.98 -2.15 13.02
N ALA A 85 3.74 -1.66 12.07
CA ALA A 85 3.42 -0.52 11.22
C ALA A 85 2.22 -0.79 10.30
N VAL A 86 2.29 -1.86 9.52
CA VAL A 86 1.23 -2.23 8.56
C VAL A 86 -0.02 -2.69 9.28
N SER A 87 0.12 -3.44 10.38
CA SER A 87 -1.03 -3.84 11.19
C SER A 87 -1.78 -2.64 11.76
N ARG A 88 -1.08 -1.58 12.19
CA ARG A 88 -1.71 -0.32 12.65
C ARG A 88 -2.45 0.41 11.53
N PHE A 89 -1.87 0.46 10.34
CA PHE A 89 -2.53 1.01 9.17
C PHE A 89 -3.81 0.24 8.86
N ILE A 90 -3.72 -1.09 8.72
CA ILE A 90 -4.88 -1.94 8.40
C ILE A 90 -5.96 -1.86 9.47
N SER A 91 -5.58 -1.90 10.77
CA SER A 91 -6.53 -1.71 11.87
C SER A 91 -7.25 -0.38 11.78
N ALA A 92 -6.55 0.70 11.47
CA ALA A 92 -7.15 2.02 11.37
C ALA A 92 -8.13 2.12 10.18
N VAL A 93 -7.80 1.51 9.04
CA VAL A 93 -8.71 1.40 7.90
C VAL A 93 -9.95 0.57 8.28
N PHE A 94 -9.74 -0.56 8.92
CA PHE A 94 -10.82 -1.44 9.39
C PHE A 94 -11.76 -0.72 10.37
N ASP A 95 -11.21 -0.02 11.36
CA ASP A 95 -11.98 0.72 12.34
C ASP A 95 -12.87 1.80 11.70
N GLU A 96 -12.37 2.51 10.68
CA GLU A 96 -13.16 3.50 9.95
C GLU A 96 -14.31 2.85 9.15
N PHE A 97 -14.05 1.70 8.51
CA PHE A 97 -15.08 1.00 7.74
C PHE A 97 -16.12 0.32 8.63
N GLN A 98 -15.71 -0.22 9.78
CA GLN A 98 -16.65 -0.82 10.76
C GLN A 98 -17.67 0.18 11.28
N LYS A 99 -17.31 1.45 11.46
CA LYS A 99 -18.26 2.51 11.88
C LYS A 99 -19.45 2.69 10.91
N LEU A 100 -19.27 2.25 9.66
CA LEU A 100 -20.23 2.41 8.57
C LEU A 100 -20.77 1.07 8.04
N ASP A 101 -20.52 -0.03 8.75
CA ASP A 101 -20.93 -1.38 8.36
C ASP A 101 -20.42 -1.78 6.94
N ILE A 102 -19.19 -1.40 6.64
CA ILE A 102 -18.52 -1.71 5.37
C ILE A 102 -17.68 -2.97 5.53
N SER A 103 -17.88 -3.94 4.63
CA SER A 103 -17.07 -5.17 4.60
C SER A 103 -15.70 -4.90 3.99
N MET A 104 -14.65 -5.39 4.65
CA MET A 104 -13.27 -5.32 4.18
C MET A 104 -12.76 -6.74 3.86
N GLU A 105 -12.25 -6.93 2.66
CA GLU A 105 -11.67 -8.19 2.19
C GLU A 105 -10.26 -8.00 1.66
N PHE A 106 -9.40 -9.01 1.81
CA PHE A 106 -8.06 -8.99 1.23
C PHE A 106 -8.09 -9.56 -0.19
N CYS A 107 -7.43 -8.86 -1.11
CA CYS A 107 -7.22 -9.25 -2.48
C CYS A 107 -5.71 -9.35 -2.73
N ILE A 108 -5.21 -10.57 -2.97
CA ILE A 108 -3.78 -10.83 -3.13
C ILE A 108 -3.50 -11.05 -4.60
N VAL A 109 -2.62 -10.23 -5.16
CA VAL A 109 -2.07 -10.42 -6.50
C VAL A 109 -1.00 -11.50 -6.41
N GLY A 110 -1.14 -12.59 -7.16
CA GLY A 110 -0.21 -13.73 -7.13
C GLY A 110 1.20 -13.39 -7.63
N GLU A 111 2.18 -14.21 -7.24
CA GLU A 111 3.56 -14.09 -7.76
C GLU A 111 3.63 -14.33 -9.26
N ASP A 112 2.76 -15.17 -9.78
CA ASP A 112 2.55 -15.43 -11.21
C ASP A 112 1.83 -14.28 -11.94
N GLY A 113 1.50 -13.21 -11.21
CA GLY A 113 0.74 -12.08 -11.71
C GLY A 113 -0.76 -12.35 -11.86
N SER A 114 -1.28 -13.41 -11.26
CA SER A 114 -2.72 -13.67 -11.21
C SER A 114 -3.43 -12.60 -10.36
N ILE A 115 -4.57 -12.10 -10.84
CA ILE A 115 -5.40 -11.11 -10.15
C ILE A 115 -6.75 -11.76 -9.88
N PRO A 116 -7.21 -11.83 -8.61
CA PRO A 116 -8.48 -12.46 -8.26
C PRO A 116 -9.66 -11.88 -9.05
N GLU A 117 -10.54 -12.76 -9.57
CA GLU A 117 -11.70 -12.36 -10.36
C GLU A 117 -12.66 -11.44 -9.61
N ARG A 118 -12.72 -11.56 -8.28
CA ARG A 118 -13.55 -10.70 -7.41
C ARG A 118 -13.11 -9.25 -7.37
N LEU A 119 -11.89 -8.92 -7.83
CA LEU A 119 -11.47 -7.53 -8.01
C LEU A 119 -12.10 -6.99 -9.31
N ASN A 120 -13.37 -6.65 -9.24
CA ASN A 120 -14.15 -6.11 -10.36
C ASN A 120 -15.30 -5.22 -9.84
N PRO A 121 -15.82 -4.28 -10.67
CA PRO A 121 -16.87 -3.33 -10.25
C PRO A 121 -18.22 -3.95 -9.89
N ASP A 122 -18.46 -5.20 -10.29
CA ASP A 122 -19.72 -5.90 -9.94
C ASP A 122 -19.66 -6.50 -8.53
N TYR A 123 -18.46 -6.73 -8.00
CA TYR A 123 -18.26 -7.36 -6.70
C TYR A 123 -17.84 -6.36 -5.61
N CYS A 124 -16.94 -5.42 -5.89
CA CYS A 124 -16.47 -4.48 -4.90
C CYS A 124 -16.79 -3.02 -5.29
N ASP A 125 -17.00 -2.19 -4.27
CA ASP A 125 -17.33 -0.77 -4.42
C ASP A 125 -16.09 0.12 -4.36
N GLY A 126 -15.04 -0.38 -3.68
CA GLY A 126 -13.80 0.35 -3.51
C GLY A 126 -12.60 -0.56 -3.33
N ALA A 127 -11.41 -0.01 -3.55
CA ALA A 127 -10.14 -0.68 -3.35
C ALA A 127 -9.10 0.25 -2.69
N VAL A 128 -8.32 -0.31 -1.77
CA VAL A 128 -7.12 0.30 -1.23
C VAL A 128 -5.93 -0.50 -1.71
N ILE A 129 -5.05 0.11 -2.49
CA ILE A 129 -3.79 -0.51 -2.91
C ILE A 129 -2.76 -0.26 -1.81
N CYS A 130 -2.32 -1.30 -1.12
CA CYS A 130 -1.27 -1.22 -0.10
C CYS A 130 0.11 -1.53 -0.67
N SER A 131 0.18 -2.34 -1.73
CA SER A 131 1.40 -2.59 -2.47
C SER A 131 1.08 -2.94 -3.92
N GLU A 132 1.83 -2.33 -4.83
CA GLU A 132 1.73 -2.62 -6.26
C GLU A 132 2.69 -3.73 -6.68
N PRO A 133 2.35 -4.52 -7.71
CA PRO A 133 3.27 -5.43 -8.34
C PRO A 133 4.52 -4.70 -8.88
N VAL A 134 5.68 -5.31 -8.70
CA VAL A 134 6.95 -4.76 -9.22
C VAL A 134 7.00 -4.85 -10.75
N GLN A 135 6.43 -5.94 -11.32
CA GLN A 135 6.41 -6.16 -12.77
C GLN A 135 5.44 -5.16 -13.45
N PRO A 136 5.91 -4.36 -14.42
CA PRO A 136 5.08 -3.34 -15.08
C PRO A 136 3.81 -3.93 -15.73
N GLU A 137 3.90 -5.10 -16.34
CA GLU A 137 2.79 -5.76 -17.04
C GLU A 137 1.70 -6.23 -16.08
N VAL A 138 2.09 -6.67 -14.88
CA VAL A 138 1.15 -7.08 -13.83
C VAL A 138 0.47 -5.85 -13.24
N ARG A 139 1.23 -4.79 -13.02
CA ARG A 139 0.72 -3.50 -12.53
C ARG A 139 -0.29 -2.89 -13.49
N GLU A 140 0.00 -2.87 -14.79
CA GLU A 140 -0.93 -2.39 -15.82
C GLU A 140 -2.22 -3.19 -15.82
N ARG A 141 -2.15 -4.53 -15.76
CA ARG A 141 -3.34 -5.38 -15.65
C ARG A 141 -4.14 -5.13 -14.38
N LEU A 142 -3.46 -4.86 -13.25
CA LEU A 142 -4.12 -4.48 -11.99
C LEU A 142 -4.87 -3.16 -12.17
N HIS A 143 -4.25 -2.14 -12.76
CA HIS A 143 -4.89 -0.85 -13.03
C HIS A 143 -6.08 -0.99 -13.97
N GLN A 144 -5.99 -1.82 -15.01
CA GLN A 144 -7.13 -2.13 -15.88
C GLN A 144 -8.28 -2.81 -15.13
N ARG A 145 -8.00 -3.70 -14.17
CA ARG A 145 -9.02 -4.34 -13.32
C ARG A 145 -9.68 -3.36 -12.38
N LEU A 146 -8.94 -2.40 -11.88
CA LEU A 146 -9.42 -1.35 -10.98
C LEU A 146 -10.21 -0.26 -11.71
N HIS A 147 -10.21 -0.26 -13.04
CA HIS A 147 -10.99 0.70 -13.81
C HIS A 147 -12.48 0.61 -13.45
N GLY A 148 -13.04 1.73 -13.01
CA GLY A 148 -14.44 1.81 -12.57
C GLY A 148 -14.68 1.48 -11.09
N ILE A 149 -13.66 1.06 -10.35
CA ILE A 149 -13.71 0.91 -8.90
C ILE A 149 -13.16 2.19 -8.25
N SER A 150 -13.80 2.67 -7.19
CA SER A 150 -13.25 3.76 -6.38
C SER A 150 -11.95 3.29 -5.72
N THR A 151 -10.83 3.91 -6.07
CA THR A 151 -9.52 3.40 -5.66
C THR A 151 -8.67 4.49 -5.01
N VAL A 152 -8.01 4.13 -3.92
CA VAL A 152 -6.98 4.93 -3.27
C VAL A 152 -5.70 4.09 -3.18
N ASN A 153 -4.59 4.66 -3.62
CA ASN A 153 -3.28 4.06 -3.46
C ASN A 153 -2.63 4.60 -2.18
N THR A 154 -2.18 3.70 -1.33
CA THR A 154 -1.39 4.08 -0.17
C THR A 154 0.04 3.68 -0.42
N ILE A 155 0.91 4.66 -0.54
CA ILE A 155 2.32 4.41 -0.69
C ILE A 155 2.87 3.99 0.67
N LEU A 156 2.66 2.72 1.00
CA LEU A 156 3.52 2.03 1.98
C LEU A 156 4.89 1.75 1.35
N ASN A 157 4.98 1.88 0.01
CA ASN A 157 6.15 1.63 -0.83
C ASN A 157 6.36 2.79 -1.79
N ALA A 158 7.50 3.42 -1.74
CA ALA A 158 7.85 4.71 -2.32
C ALA A 158 8.02 4.79 -3.86
N ASN A 159 7.30 4.07 -4.68
CA ASN A 159 7.44 4.18 -6.15
C ASN A 159 6.12 4.02 -6.90
N CYS A 160 5.20 4.97 -6.75
CA CYS A 160 4.08 5.10 -7.67
C CYS A 160 4.32 6.26 -8.64
N GLU A 161 5.02 5.99 -9.73
CA GLU A 161 5.26 6.98 -10.80
C GLU A 161 4.00 7.26 -11.64
N ASN A 162 2.96 6.43 -11.55
CA ASN A 162 1.76 6.57 -12.37
C ASN A 162 0.52 6.63 -11.48
N ASN A 163 0.13 7.84 -11.12
CA ASN A 163 -0.99 8.10 -10.22
C ASN A 163 -2.32 8.17 -10.98
N ASP A 164 -2.84 7.02 -11.42
CA ASP A 164 -4.21 6.94 -11.92
C ASP A 164 -5.26 7.07 -10.82
N PHE A 165 -4.86 6.97 -9.58
CA PHE A 165 -5.70 6.96 -8.38
C PHE A 165 -5.36 8.12 -7.44
N ASP A 166 -6.19 8.34 -6.43
CA ASP A 166 -5.81 9.17 -5.29
C ASP A 166 -4.70 8.50 -4.51
N VAL A 167 -3.84 9.32 -3.94
CA VAL A 167 -2.67 8.85 -3.18
C VAL A 167 -2.73 9.39 -1.75
N VAL A 168 -2.49 8.52 -0.78
CA VAL A 168 -2.22 8.90 0.61
C VAL A 168 -0.84 8.36 0.98
N LYS A 169 0.09 9.23 1.32
CA LYS A 169 1.50 8.87 1.52
C LYS A 169 2.14 9.58 2.70
N PHE A 170 3.29 9.09 3.11
CA PHE A 170 4.17 9.80 4.03
C PHE A 170 4.97 10.89 3.32
N ASP A 171 5.41 11.90 4.07
CA ASP A 171 6.35 12.91 3.58
C ASP A 171 7.79 12.38 3.69
N SER A 172 8.25 11.71 2.63
CA SER A 172 9.62 11.14 2.56
C SER A 172 10.69 12.23 2.67
N ALA A 173 10.43 13.42 2.13
CA ALA A 173 11.38 14.53 2.23
C ALA A 173 11.52 15.03 3.67
N GLU A 174 10.41 15.16 4.39
CA GLU A 174 10.44 15.55 5.79
C GLU A 174 11.06 14.48 6.68
N ILE A 175 10.80 13.18 6.42
CA ILE A 175 11.47 12.07 7.11
C ILE A 175 13.00 12.20 6.97
N SER A 176 13.49 12.41 5.75
CA SER A 176 14.91 12.58 5.44
C SER A 176 15.50 13.79 6.18
N ARG A 177 14.78 14.92 6.16
CA ARG A 177 15.20 16.16 6.83
C ARG A 177 15.28 15.99 8.35
N LEU A 178 14.26 15.38 8.97
CA LEU A 178 14.24 15.13 10.40
C LEU A 178 15.35 14.16 10.83
N THR A 179 15.63 13.13 10.02
CA THR A 179 16.70 12.16 10.27
C THR A 179 18.08 12.85 10.21
N ALA A 180 18.36 13.62 9.17
CA ALA A 180 19.63 14.34 9.04
C ALA A 180 19.81 15.39 10.15
N ARG A 181 18.74 16.12 10.49
CA ARG A 181 18.73 17.09 11.57
C ARG A 181 19.02 16.47 12.93
N PHE A 182 18.47 15.29 13.23
CA PHE A 182 18.77 14.56 14.46
C PHE A 182 20.28 14.37 14.66
N PHE A 183 21.00 13.95 13.62
CA PHE A 183 22.44 13.77 13.68
C PHE A 183 23.21 15.10 13.79
N ALA A 184 22.74 16.14 13.09
CA ALA A 184 23.34 17.48 13.19
C ALA A 184 23.24 18.04 14.61
N GLU A 185 22.09 17.90 15.27
CA GLU A 185 21.88 18.35 16.67
C GLU A 185 22.73 17.58 17.69
N LYS A 186 23.21 16.39 17.32
CA LYS A 186 24.14 15.57 18.11
C LYS A 186 25.60 15.75 17.71
N ASP A 187 25.90 16.72 16.85
CA ASP A 187 27.24 16.98 16.29
C ASP A 187 27.92 15.79 15.60
N VAL A 188 27.12 14.85 15.10
CA VAL A 188 27.60 13.69 14.34
C VAL A 188 28.10 14.13 12.97
N LYS A 189 29.33 13.74 12.62
CA LYS A 189 30.00 14.15 11.37
C LYS A 189 29.96 13.07 10.30
N GLU A 190 29.74 11.83 10.70
CA GLU A 190 29.69 10.69 9.78
C GLU A 190 28.65 9.66 10.23
N ILE A 191 27.78 9.29 9.30
CA ILE A 191 26.74 8.31 9.53
C ILE A 191 26.84 7.13 8.56
N VAL A 192 26.30 6.01 8.98
CA VAL A 192 26.11 4.83 8.12
C VAL A 192 24.63 4.62 7.88
N LEU A 193 24.27 4.51 6.61
CA LEU A 193 22.91 4.23 6.16
C LEU A 193 22.73 2.71 6.05
N PHE A 194 21.82 2.19 6.86
CA PHE A 194 21.49 0.77 6.84
C PHE A 194 20.31 0.52 5.92
N PRO A 195 20.47 -0.37 4.91
CA PRO A 195 19.40 -0.69 3.98
C PRO A 195 18.28 -1.44 4.67
N GLU A 196 17.12 -1.39 4.06
CA GLU A 196 16.01 -2.26 4.45
C GLU A 196 16.31 -3.72 4.07
N LEU A 197 15.99 -4.63 4.99
CA LEU A 197 16.12 -6.07 4.76
C LEU A 197 15.27 -6.50 3.56
N LYS A 198 15.92 -7.18 2.60
CA LYS A 198 15.28 -7.71 1.39
C LYS A 198 14.46 -6.66 0.67
N VAL A 199 15.15 -5.78 -0.05
CA VAL A 199 14.63 -4.67 -0.86
C VAL A 199 13.47 -5.10 -1.76
N ARG A 200 12.31 -5.37 -1.16
CA ARG A 200 11.04 -5.49 -1.88
C ARG A 200 10.30 -4.15 -1.90
N PHE A 201 10.70 -3.24 -1.00
CA PHE A 201 10.18 -1.89 -0.90
C PHE A 201 11.32 -0.92 -1.21
N LYS A 202 11.31 -0.34 -2.39
CA LYS A 202 12.35 0.63 -2.77
C LYS A 202 12.03 1.97 -2.11
N HIS A 203 12.53 2.19 -0.90
CA HIS A 203 12.55 3.52 -0.29
C HIS A 203 13.68 4.40 -0.87
N ASN A 204 13.90 4.30 -2.19
CA ASN A 204 14.96 5.06 -2.86
C ASN A 204 14.81 6.57 -2.61
N GLU A 205 13.58 7.11 -2.70
CA GLU A 205 13.32 8.53 -2.43
C GLU A 205 13.74 8.95 -1.01
N LEU A 206 13.51 8.08 -0.01
CA LEU A 206 13.91 8.36 1.37
C LEU A 206 15.44 8.31 1.53
N ILE A 207 16.09 7.29 0.95
CA ILE A 207 17.55 7.14 1.02
C ILE A 207 18.22 8.29 0.26
N ASP A 208 17.79 8.60 -0.94
CA ASP A 208 18.36 9.65 -1.77
C ASP A 208 18.10 11.04 -1.14
N GLY A 209 16.90 11.26 -0.59
CA GLY A 209 16.58 12.46 0.16
C GLY A 209 17.47 12.63 1.41
N LEU A 210 17.73 11.53 2.15
CA LEU A 210 18.60 11.56 3.32
C LEU A 210 20.05 11.89 2.93
N LYS A 211 20.57 11.29 1.85
CA LYS A 211 21.91 11.62 1.31
C LYS A 211 22.01 13.10 0.95
N GLN A 212 21.02 13.63 0.21
CA GLN A 212 20.97 15.04 -0.18
C GLN A 212 20.93 15.97 1.04
N GLU A 213 20.14 15.65 2.07
CA GLU A 213 20.10 16.46 3.29
C GLU A 213 21.41 16.39 4.07
N CYS A 214 22.05 15.22 4.16
CA CYS A 214 23.37 15.07 4.76
C CYS A 214 24.43 15.91 4.03
N ASP A 215 24.48 15.87 2.70
CA ASP A 215 25.38 16.67 1.88
C ASP A 215 25.15 18.17 2.12
N ARG A 216 23.89 18.61 2.19
CA ARG A 216 23.52 20.01 2.43
C ARG A 216 24.00 20.55 3.77
N ILE A 217 24.04 19.71 4.82
CA ILE A 217 24.44 20.13 6.17
C ILE A 217 25.85 19.69 6.55
N GLY A 218 26.61 19.07 5.63
CA GLY A 218 28.01 18.70 5.81
C GLY A 218 28.25 17.44 6.64
N ILE A 219 27.29 16.51 6.69
CA ILE A 219 27.44 15.17 7.29
C ILE A 219 27.91 14.20 6.22
N ARG A 220 29.03 13.51 6.43
CA ARG A 220 29.46 12.42 5.55
C ARG A 220 28.60 11.19 5.79
N TRP A 221 28.39 10.42 4.74
CA TRP A 221 27.58 9.19 4.82
C TRP A 221 28.23 8.03 4.06
N THR A 222 28.03 6.83 4.58
CA THR A 222 28.38 5.56 3.94
C THR A 222 27.09 4.73 3.79
N ASP A 223 26.75 4.36 2.56
CA ASP A 223 25.56 3.58 2.26
C ASP A 223 25.91 2.10 2.17
N LEU A 224 25.28 1.28 2.99
CA LEU A 224 25.46 -0.19 2.99
C LEU A 224 24.45 -0.92 2.08
N THR A 225 23.67 -0.20 1.27
CA THR A 225 22.75 -0.83 0.30
C THR A 225 23.51 -1.74 -0.66
N GLY A 226 23.08 -3.01 -0.77
CA GLY A 226 23.73 -4.01 -1.62
C GLY A 226 25.05 -4.57 -1.08
N SER A 227 25.49 -4.17 0.12
CA SER A 227 26.71 -4.72 0.73
C SER A 227 26.56 -6.16 1.21
N VAL A 228 25.33 -6.63 1.41
CA VAL A 228 24.99 -8.00 1.78
C VAL A 228 23.91 -8.51 0.84
N ASP A 229 24.05 -9.76 0.41
CA ASP A 229 23.05 -10.42 -0.47
C ASP A 229 21.72 -10.57 0.26
N ALA A 230 20.64 -10.17 -0.38
CA ALA A 230 19.29 -10.23 0.15
C ALA A 230 18.75 -11.68 0.31
N ASP A 231 19.34 -12.66 -0.37
CA ASP A 231 18.90 -14.07 -0.29
C ASP A 231 19.48 -14.82 0.92
N VAL A 232 20.40 -14.18 1.66
CA VAL A 232 20.97 -14.74 2.89
C VAL A 232 19.86 -14.84 3.97
N PRO A 233 19.84 -15.94 4.78
CA PRO A 233 18.92 -16.04 5.91
C PRO A 233 19.02 -14.85 6.88
N MET A 234 17.89 -14.44 7.47
CA MET A 234 17.80 -13.21 8.26
C MET A 234 18.83 -13.11 9.39
N ASN A 235 19.04 -14.20 10.13
CA ASN A 235 20.04 -14.26 11.21
C ASN A 235 21.48 -14.08 10.71
N GLU A 236 21.77 -14.56 9.52
CA GLU A 236 23.09 -14.40 8.88
C GLU A 236 23.23 -13.02 8.22
N TYR A 237 22.13 -12.47 7.70
CA TYR A 237 22.09 -11.14 7.11
C TYR A 237 22.56 -10.07 8.10
N TYR A 238 21.97 -9.98 9.29
CA TYR A 238 22.37 -8.97 10.29
C TYR A 238 23.81 -9.17 10.75
N LYS A 239 24.28 -10.42 10.83
CA LYS A 239 25.67 -10.73 11.15
C LYS A 239 26.62 -10.16 10.11
N LYS A 240 26.37 -10.43 8.81
CA LYS A 240 27.18 -9.91 7.69
C LYS A 240 27.10 -8.39 7.61
N LEU A 241 25.93 -7.80 7.78
CA LEU A 241 25.74 -6.35 7.77
C LEU A 241 26.52 -5.67 8.90
N SER A 242 26.54 -6.27 10.09
CA SER A 242 27.36 -5.81 11.22
C SER A 242 28.86 -5.95 10.92
N ASP A 243 29.30 -7.02 10.23
CA ASP A 243 30.69 -7.20 9.80
C ASP A 243 31.14 -6.09 8.83
N VAL A 244 30.23 -5.65 7.92
CA VAL A 244 30.51 -4.55 6.99
C VAL A 244 30.56 -3.24 7.76
N PHE A 245 29.59 -2.98 8.63
CA PHE A 245 29.54 -1.78 9.45
C PHE A 245 30.82 -1.57 10.28
N LEU A 246 31.30 -2.60 10.94
CA LEU A 246 32.50 -2.53 11.80
C LEU A 246 33.80 -2.21 11.03
N LYS A 247 33.79 -2.24 9.71
CA LYS A 247 34.90 -1.82 8.85
C LYS A 247 34.81 -0.36 8.42
N VAL A 248 33.69 0.32 8.69
CA VAL A 248 33.53 1.74 8.37
C VAL A 248 34.27 2.54 9.44
N GLU A 249 35.32 3.23 9.00
CA GLU A 249 36.09 4.12 9.88
C GLU A 249 35.30 5.36 10.26
N ASN A 250 35.49 5.85 11.50
CA ASN A 250 34.91 7.10 12.02
C ASN A 250 33.37 7.16 12.02
N ALA A 251 32.65 6.06 11.83
CA ALA A 251 31.20 6.04 11.95
C ALA A 251 30.78 6.43 13.38
N ALA A 252 30.03 7.51 13.52
CA ALA A 252 29.50 7.97 14.80
C ALA A 252 27.97 7.88 14.86
N GLY A 253 27.31 7.75 13.71
CA GLY A 253 25.86 7.62 13.61
C GLY A 253 25.39 6.45 12.76
N MET A 254 24.23 5.89 13.11
CA MET A 254 23.57 4.80 12.38
C MET A 254 22.15 5.23 12.02
N ALA A 255 21.86 5.39 10.73
CA ALA A 255 20.53 5.68 10.22
C ALA A 255 19.91 4.39 9.65
N PHE A 256 18.87 3.91 10.27
CA PHE A 256 18.12 2.72 9.84
C PHE A 256 16.86 3.14 9.10
N ILE A 257 16.57 2.50 7.97
CA ILE A 257 15.32 2.72 7.27
C ILE A 257 14.15 2.17 8.09
N THR A 258 14.29 0.98 8.66
CA THR A 258 13.23 0.38 9.48
C THR A 258 13.66 0.09 10.92
N SER A 259 12.68 0.05 11.82
CA SER A 259 12.92 -0.34 13.21
C SER A 259 13.28 -1.83 13.37
N ALA A 260 12.89 -2.68 12.44
CA ALA A 260 13.24 -4.09 12.46
C ALA A 260 14.74 -4.31 12.18
N ASP A 261 15.28 -3.59 11.18
CA ASP A 261 16.70 -3.64 10.85
C ASP A 261 17.55 -3.05 11.97
N MET A 262 17.08 -1.94 12.56
CA MET A 262 17.73 -1.37 13.73
C MET A 262 17.81 -2.38 14.87
N LEU A 263 16.71 -3.07 15.19
CA LEU A 263 16.68 -4.10 16.23
C LEU A 263 17.66 -5.22 15.93
N GLY A 264 17.65 -5.74 14.71
CA GLY A 264 18.51 -6.83 14.27
C GLY A 264 20.00 -6.50 14.39
N VAL A 265 20.43 -5.37 13.85
CA VAL A 265 21.83 -4.93 13.87
C VAL A 265 22.29 -4.60 15.30
N LEU A 266 21.51 -3.83 16.06
CA LEU A 266 21.91 -3.47 17.43
C LEU A 266 22.00 -4.69 18.36
N ASN A 267 21.14 -5.68 18.20
CA ASN A 267 21.25 -6.94 18.96
C ASN A 267 22.49 -7.74 18.56
N GLU A 268 22.82 -7.80 17.27
CA GLU A 268 24.05 -8.47 16.80
C GLU A 268 25.31 -7.78 17.33
N LEU A 269 25.36 -6.44 17.29
CA LEU A 269 26.50 -5.68 17.86
C LEU A 269 26.65 -5.93 19.37
N ARG A 270 25.54 -5.91 20.12
CA ARG A 270 25.57 -6.24 21.56
C ARG A 270 26.06 -7.66 21.83
N ALA A 271 25.60 -8.64 21.03
CA ALA A 271 26.02 -10.04 21.16
C ALA A 271 27.54 -10.20 20.96
N ARG A 272 28.17 -9.31 20.18
CA ARG A 272 29.62 -9.23 19.98
C ARG A 272 30.36 -8.42 21.05
N GLY A 273 29.67 -7.94 22.07
CA GLY A 273 30.26 -7.12 23.12
C GLY A 273 30.54 -5.65 22.72
N ILE A 274 30.00 -5.18 21.59
CA ILE A 274 30.14 -3.81 21.15
C ILE A 274 29.23 -2.91 21.99
N ASP A 275 29.79 -1.86 22.58
CA ASP A 275 29.00 -0.86 23.30
C ASP A 275 28.28 0.07 22.32
N ILE A 276 27.02 -0.19 22.11
CA ILE A 276 26.21 0.59 21.16
C ILE A 276 25.97 2.04 21.62
N ARG A 277 26.23 2.38 22.90
CA ARG A 277 26.07 3.74 23.44
C ARG A 277 27.09 4.74 22.90
N GLN A 278 28.15 4.24 22.25
CA GLN A 278 29.11 5.08 21.56
C GLN A 278 28.61 5.65 20.23
N TYR A 279 27.45 5.18 19.74
CA TYR A 279 26.86 5.61 18.48
C TYR A 279 25.54 6.33 18.75
N GLU A 280 25.28 7.38 17.97
CA GLU A 280 23.94 7.91 17.83
C GLU A 280 23.19 7.10 16.76
N TYR A 281 21.96 6.71 17.03
CA TYR A 281 21.19 5.90 16.09
C TYR A 281 19.72 6.28 16.09
N ILE A 282 19.09 6.15 14.90
CA ILE A 282 17.69 6.48 14.68
C ILE A 282 17.08 5.57 13.63
N SER A 283 15.79 5.24 13.77
CA SER A 283 15.00 4.63 12.71
C SER A 283 14.19 5.69 11.97
N ALA A 284 14.43 5.82 10.67
CA ALA A 284 13.77 6.80 9.82
C ALA A 284 12.31 6.44 9.48
N PHE A 285 11.93 5.18 9.65
CA PHE A 285 10.57 4.71 9.36
C PHE A 285 10.13 3.71 10.44
N ALA A 286 9.59 4.23 11.51
CA ALA A 286 9.34 3.42 12.69
C ALA A 286 7.92 3.57 13.27
N CYS A 287 7.63 2.61 14.14
CA CYS A 287 6.44 2.58 14.95
C CYS A 287 6.88 2.31 16.40
N GLU A 288 6.48 3.16 17.33
CA GLU A 288 6.79 3.04 18.76
C GLU A 288 6.57 1.63 19.33
N HIS A 289 5.46 0.98 18.90
CA HIS A 289 5.14 -0.37 19.38
C HIS A 289 6.26 -1.38 19.13
N THR A 290 6.86 -1.36 17.95
CA THR A 290 8.00 -2.24 17.62
C THR A 290 9.22 -1.90 18.46
N LEU A 291 9.44 -0.61 18.74
CA LEU A 291 10.60 -0.15 19.47
C LEU A 291 10.54 -0.41 20.98
N ARG A 292 9.37 -0.64 21.56
CA ARG A 292 9.23 -0.98 22.97
C ARG A 292 9.95 -2.28 23.37
N TYR A 293 10.25 -3.15 22.41
CA TYR A 293 11.06 -4.35 22.65
C TYR A 293 12.53 -4.05 23.01
N PHE A 294 12.98 -2.80 22.84
CA PHE A 294 14.33 -2.38 23.27
C PHE A 294 14.46 -2.11 24.79
N GLY A 295 13.36 -2.09 25.53
CA GLY A 295 13.34 -1.66 26.93
C GLY A 295 13.24 -0.15 27.03
N LYS A 296 14.31 0.60 26.72
CA LYS A 296 14.25 2.06 26.48
C LYS A 296 14.03 2.27 24.99
N VAL A 297 12.98 3.01 24.63
CA VAL A 297 12.65 3.30 23.23
C VAL A 297 13.70 4.23 22.65
N PRO A 298 14.40 3.83 21.57
CA PRO A 298 15.38 4.68 20.92
C PRO A 298 14.71 5.83 20.15
N PRO A 299 15.45 6.88 19.76
CA PRO A 299 14.95 7.91 18.86
C PRO A 299 14.42 7.34 17.56
N PHE A 300 13.30 7.87 17.07
CA PHE A 300 12.69 7.42 15.82
C PHE A 300 11.83 8.51 15.17
N ILE A 301 11.60 8.34 13.86
CA ILE A 301 10.61 9.14 13.15
C ILE A 301 9.29 8.37 13.15
N ASP A 302 8.29 8.94 13.82
CA ASP A 302 6.91 8.43 13.79
C ASP A 302 6.23 8.90 12.51
N VAL A 303 6.02 7.98 11.59
CA VAL A 303 5.37 8.26 10.31
C VAL A 303 3.84 8.19 10.39
N LYS A 304 3.28 7.98 11.58
CA LYS A 304 1.83 8.06 11.86
C LYS A 304 0.99 7.11 11.01
N HIS A 305 1.34 5.83 11.01
CA HIS A 305 0.62 4.80 10.24
C HIS A 305 -0.89 4.73 10.52
N LYS A 306 -1.31 5.06 11.75
CA LYS A 306 -2.73 5.11 12.10
C LYS A 306 -3.45 6.23 11.35
N GLU A 307 -2.87 7.41 11.32
CA GLU A 307 -3.39 8.58 10.61
C GLU A 307 -3.44 8.32 9.10
N LEU A 308 -2.40 7.66 8.57
CA LEU A 308 -2.40 7.22 7.17
C LEU A 308 -3.61 6.33 6.87
N GLY A 309 -3.88 5.33 7.72
CA GLY A 309 -5.05 4.44 7.56
C GLY A 309 -6.38 5.18 7.63
N ILE A 310 -6.54 6.09 8.60
CA ILE A 310 -7.75 6.91 8.74
C ILE A 310 -7.98 7.77 7.49
N MET A 311 -6.94 8.46 7.01
CA MET A 311 -7.06 9.34 5.84
C MET A 311 -7.31 8.55 4.56
N THR A 312 -6.71 7.38 4.42
CA THR A 312 -6.97 6.45 3.31
C THR A 312 -8.44 6.01 3.28
N ALA A 313 -8.97 5.57 4.42
CA ALA A 313 -10.36 5.13 4.51
C ALA A 313 -11.33 6.29 4.19
N LYS A 314 -11.11 7.45 4.78
CA LYS A 314 -11.93 8.65 4.53
C LYS A 314 -11.90 9.05 3.05
N ARG A 315 -10.71 9.07 2.45
CA ARG A 315 -10.58 9.44 1.03
C ARG A 315 -11.28 8.44 0.11
N LEU A 316 -11.18 7.14 0.41
CA LEU A 316 -11.90 6.12 -0.34
C LEU A 316 -13.41 6.29 -0.21
N LEU A 317 -13.93 6.58 0.99
CA LEU A 317 -15.35 6.86 1.21
C LEU A 317 -15.84 8.06 0.41
N ASP A 318 -15.06 9.14 0.38
CA ASP A 318 -15.37 10.32 -0.44
C ASP A 318 -15.47 9.95 -1.92
N ARG A 319 -14.58 9.10 -2.42
CA ARG A 319 -14.62 8.57 -3.77
C ARG A 319 -15.87 7.73 -4.06
N ILE A 320 -16.20 6.81 -3.17
CA ILE A 320 -17.38 5.95 -3.28
C ILE A 320 -18.65 6.83 -3.29
N HIS A 321 -18.78 7.76 -2.35
CA HIS A 321 -19.97 8.62 -2.22
C HIS A 321 -20.10 9.62 -3.38
N SER A 322 -19.01 10.12 -3.92
CA SER A 322 -19.00 11.05 -5.05
C SER A 322 -19.06 10.36 -6.41
N PHE A 323 -19.11 9.03 -6.47
CA PHE A 323 -19.07 8.25 -7.72
C PHE A 323 -17.84 8.59 -8.58
N ASN A 324 -16.68 8.70 -7.95
CA ASN A 324 -15.41 9.08 -8.57
C ASN A 324 -15.41 10.44 -9.30
N ARG A 325 -16.34 11.35 -8.97
CA ARG A 325 -16.42 12.67 -9.59
C ARG A 325 -15.47 13.70 -9.00
N LEU A 326 -14.92 13.42 -7.81
CA LEU A 326 -13.95 14.32 -7.19
C LEU A 326 -12.64 14.31 -8.00
N PRO A 327 -11.91 15.43 -8.03
CA PRO A 327 -10.59 15.49 -8.63
C PRO A 327 -9.64 14.53 -7.89
N ARG A 328 -8.63 14.07 -8.57
CA ARG A 328 -7.56 13.31 -7.94
C ARG A 328 -6.86 14.16 -6.90
N THR A 329 -6.46 13.54 -5.82
CA THR A 329 -5.87 14.23 -4.66
C THR A 329 -4.70 13.41 -4.14
N GLU A 330 -3.63 14.10 -3.79
CA GLU A 330 -2.54 13.57 -3.01
C GLU A 330 -2.65 14.11 -1.58
N ILE A 331 -2.66 13.21 -0.59
CA ILE A 331 -2.68 13.54 0.83
C ILE A 331 -1.35 13.09 1.40
N VAL A 332 -0.60 14.03 1.98
CA VAL A 332 0.70 13.78 2.57
C VAL A 332 0.60 13.85 4.08
N ILE A 333 1.03 12.79 4.77
CA ILE A 333 1.04 12.70 6.24
C ILE A 333 2.42 13.15 6.74
N ALA A 334 2.44 14.25 7.49
CA ALA A 334 3.66 14.76 8.08
C ALA A 334 4.17 13.86 9.22
N PRO A 335 5.44 13.43 9.17
CA PRO A 335 6.08 12.64 10.23
C PRO A 335 6.42 13.50 11.44
N GLU A 336 6.82 12.84 12.53
CA GLU A 336 7.26 13.52 13.75
C GLU A 336 8.48 12.83 14.35
N LEU A 337 9.52 13.61 14.70
CA LEU A 337 10.65 13.09 15.45
C LEU A 337 10.24 12.84 16.90
N ARG A 338 10.43 11.62 17.38
CA ARG A 338 10.18 11.20 18.75
C ARG A 338 11.50 10.94 19.49
N LEU A 339 11.73 11.74 20.51
CA LEU A 339 12.80 11.56 21.48
C LEU A 339 12.09 11.18 22.79
N LEU A 340 12.06 9.90 23.13
CA LEU A 340 11.41 9.43 24.36
C LEU A 340 12.50 9.28 25.43
N ASP A 341 12.28 9.91 26.57
CA ASP A 341 13.17 9.94 27.75
C ASP A 341 13.33 8.55 28.40
#